data_0ca45c7eb509731163c28c670f91b97a
#
_entry.id   0ca45c7eb509731163c28c670f91b97a
#
_cell.length_a   1.000
_cell.length_b   1.000
_cell.length_c   1.000
_cell.angle_alpha   90.00
_cell.angle_beta   90.00
_cell.angle_gamma   90.00
#
_symmetry.space_group_name_H-M   'P 1'
#
loop_
_entity.id
_entity.type
_entity.pdbx_description
1 polymer ?
#
loop_
_entity_poly.entity_id
_entity_poly.type
_entity_poly.pdbx_seq_one_letter_code
_entity_poly.pdbx_strand_id
1 'polypeptide(L)'
;MAINRLSTVNDIINQVAVEVGLNPASNVFASPDTAFEQLRYLLQSSLKELLELFPWQILTRSFSYTTVQGEVGKISLPSDFAYMIPQTGWDQNNNVPLVGPLSPQDWTYLRGRDLVGSTIYASFRLNENQLWIFPQNPMPADLQITFEYISLNLVQKAGVLPIEYTDQIEEAADIPLFPPHLIQRLLKAKYLEAKGFDSQKAQDAFWQSFNSWSGRDNSAPILNAGRAWRGYNYL
;
A
#
# COMPACT_ATOMS: atom_id res chain seq x y z
N MET A 1 5.32 7.14 23.92
CA MET A 1 3.84 7.12 23.85
C MET A 1 3.43 7.40 22.42
N ALA A 2 2.97 6.42 21.70
CA ALA A 2 2.37 6.65 20.37
C ALA A 2 1.06 7.41 20.60
N ILE A 3 0.98 8.64 20.13
CA ILE A 3 -0.25 9.40 20.12
C ILE A 3 -1.17 8.64 19.17
N ASN A 4 -2.22 8.04 19.67
CA ASN A 4 -3.23 7.38 18.84
C ASN A 4 -3.94 8.48 18.02
N ARG A 5 -3.44 8.71 16.80
CA ARG A 5 -3.95 9.72 15.87
C ARG A 5 -5.06 9.19 14.98
N LEU A 6 -5.45 7.95 15.20
CA LEU A 6 -6.45 7.25 14.41
C LEU A 6 -7.81 7.34 15.11
N SER A 7 -8.86 7.43 14.31
CA SER A 7 -10.25 7.49 14.78
C SER A 7 -11.00 6.27 14.29
N THR A 8 -12.06 5.88 15.03
CA THR A 8 -12.90 4.76 14.61
C THR A 8 -13.74 5.11 13.38
N VAL A 9 -14.20 4.12 12.67
CA VAL A 9 -15.17 4.26 11.57
C VAL A 9 -16.41 5.03 12.05
N ASN A 10 -16.89 4.72 13.27
CA ASN A 10 -18.04 5.39 13.86
C ASN A 10 -17.81 6.91 14.02
N ASP A 11 -16.65 7.28 14.53
CA ASP A 11 -16.31 8.69 14.74
C ASP A 11 -16.17 9.45 13.41
N ILE A 12 -15.50 8.84 12.44
CA ILE A 12 -15.28 9.44 11.12
C ILE A 12 -16.61 9.69 10.41
N ILE A 13 -17.49 8.68 10.38
CA ILE A 13 -18.78 8.80 9.71
C ILE A 13 -19.68 9.83 10.44
N ASN A 14 -19.72 9.80 11.78
CA ASN A 14 -20.52 10.75 12.54
C ASN A 14 -20.05 12.20 12.37
N GLN A 15 -18.75 12.45 12.30
CA GLN A 15 -18.25 13.79 12.05
C GLN A 15 -18.69 14.30 10.67
N VAL A 16 -18.58 13.47 9.63
CA VAL A 16 -19.05 13.84 8.30
C VAL A 16 -20.58 14.00 8.28
N ALA A 17 -21.33 13.11 8.95
CA ALA A 17 -22.79 13.20 9.06
C ALA A 17 -23.24 14.54 9.61
N VAL A 18 -22.64 15.00 10.71
CA VAL A 18 -22.95 16.32 11.31
C VAL A 18 -22.62 17.45 10.33
N GLU A 19 -21.49 17.38 9.61
CA GLU A 19 -21.11 18.40 8.63
C GLU A 19 -22.06 18.51 7.42
N VAL A 20 -22.76 17.42 7.09
CA VAL A 20 -23.75 17.39 5.99
C VAL A 20 -25.20 17.50 6.48
N GLY A 21 -25.38 17.80 7.77
CA GLY A 21 -26.71 18.07 8.35
C GLY A 21 -27.50 16.83 8.76
N LEU A 22 -26.86 15.69 8.93
CA LEU A 22 -27.45 14.47 9.49
C LEU A 22 -27.24 14.40 11.00
N ASN A 23 -28.17 13.80 11.73
CA ASN A 23 -28.01 13.53 13.16
C ASN A 23 -27.01 12.38 13.37
N PRO A 24 -26.07 12.49 14.32
CA PRO A 24 -25.13 11.42 14.60
C PRO A 24 -25.83 10.16 15.11
N ALA A 25 -25.32 8.98 14.74
CA ALA A 25 -25.81 7.69 15.20
C ALA A 25 -24.90 7.13 16.30
N SER A 26 -25.45 6.48 17.31
CA SER A 26 -24.65 5.79 18.33
C SER A 26 -23.79 4.67 17.72
N ASN A 27 -24.35 3.97 16.73
CA ASN A 27 -23.64 2.97 15.93
C ASN A 27 -24.08 3.09 14.46
N VAL A 28 -23.15 3.46 13.59
CA VAL A 28 -23.40 3.69 12.16
C VAL A 28 -23.76 2.41 11.39
N PHE A 29 -23.43 1.22 11.94
CA PHE A 29 -23.81 -0.07 11.34
C PHE A 29 -25.20 -0.54 11.75
N ALA A 30 -25.69 -0.11 12.90
CA ALA A 30 -27.02 -0.45 13.41
C ALA A 30 -28.08 0.61 13.07
N SER A 31 -27.68 1.72 12.47
CA SER A 31 -28.60 2.79 12.10
C SER A 31 -29.54 2.36 10.97
N PRO A 32 -30.87 2.57 11.13
CA PRO A 32 -31.83 2.26 10.07
C PRO A 32 -31.84 3.30 8.93
N ASP A 33 -31.13 4.39 9.06
CA ASP A 33 -31.06 5.45 8.05
C ASP A 33 -30.14 5.04 6.88
N THR A 34 -30.69 5.03 5.69
CA THR A 34 -30.00 4.69 4.45
C THR A 34 -28.80 5.63 4.14
N ALA A 35 -28.79 6.83 4.72
CA ALA A 35 -27.67 7.77 4.58
C ALA A 35 -26.39 7.20 5.23
N PHE A 36 -26.49 6.50 6.37
CA PHE A 36 -25.33 5.87 7.00
C PHE A 36 -24.84 4.65 6.22
N GLU A 37 -25.74 3.89 5.61
CA GLU A 37 -25.35 2.81 4.72
C GLU A 37 -24.55 3.36 3.52
N GLN A 38 -25.05 4.43 2.88
CA GLN A 38 -24.35 5.11 1.81
C GLN A 38 -22.98 5.64 2.26
N LEU A 39 -22.88 6.27 3.43
CA LEU A 39 -21.62 6.78 3.97
C LEU A 39 -20.59 5.66 4.21
N ARG A 40 -21.03 4.47 4.67
CA ARG A 40 -20.13 3.30 4.84
C ARG A 40 -19.54 2.85 3.51
N TYR A 41 -20.37 2.69 2.47
CA TYR A 41 -19.89 2.31 1.13
C TYR A 41 -18.95 3.37 0.54
N LEU A 42 -19.27 4.66 0.70
CA LEU A 42 -18.42 5.76 0.25
C LEU A 42 -17.11 5.81 1.04
N LEU A 43 -17.15 5.50 2.35
CA LEU A 43 -15.93 5.40 3.17
C LEU A 43 -15.01 4.28 2.66
N GLN A 44 -15.55 3.07 2.44
CA GLN A 44 -14.77 1.96 1.87
C GLN A 44 -14.16 2.32 0.51
N SER A 45 -14.93 2.97 -0.37
CA SER A 45 -14.45 3.47 -1.66
C SER A 45 -13.37 4.54 -1.49
N SER A 46 -13.49 5.41 -0.48
CA SER A 46 -12.49 6.45 -0.18
C SER A 46 -11.17 5.86 0.27
N LEU A 47 -11.20 4.81 1.10
CA LEU A 47 -9.97 4.15 1.54
C LEU A 47 -9.23 3.48 0.38
N LYS A 48 -9.96 2.83 -0.53
CA LYS A 48 -9.38 2.24 -1.75
C LYS A 48 -8.76 3.30 -2.68
N GLU A 49 -9.43 4.44 -2.84
CA GLU A 49 -8.89 5.55 -3.62
C GLU A 49 -7.61 6.12 -3.00
N LEU A 50 -7.57 6.31 -1.68
CA LEU A 50 -6.36 6.77 -0.99
C LEU A 50 -5.19 5.81 -1.16
N LEU A 51 -5.42 4.50 -1.20
CA LEU A 51 -4.40 3.50 -1.50
C LEU A 51 -3.78 3.69 -2.90
N GLU A 52 -4.63 3.98 -3.89
CA GLU A 52 -4.19 4.14 -5.29
C GLU A 52 -3.46 5.47 -5.54
N LEU A 53 -3.81 6.52 -4.78
CA LEU A 53 -3.27 7.86 -4.99
C LEU A 53 -1.81 8.02 -4.56
N PHE A 54 -1.35 7.25 -3.55
CA PHE A 54 -0.02 7.47 -2.97
C PHE A 54 0.51 6.23 -2.23
N PRO A 55 1.83 5.93 -2.31
CA PRO A 55 2.45 4.83 -1.57
C PRO A 55 2.66 5.23 -0.09
N TRP A 56 1.63 5.12 0.73
CA TRP A 56 1.65 5.50 2.13
C TRP A 56 2.59 4.62 2.96
N GLN A 57 3.47 5.24 3.75
CA GLN A 57 4.41 4.51 4.61
C GLN A 57 3.71 3.64 5.66
N ILE A 58 2.54 4.06 6.16
CA ILE A 58 1.77 3.28 7.12
C ILE A 58 1.29 1.92 6.55
N LEU A 59 1.15 1.82 5.24
CA LEU A 59 0.77 0.59 4.52
C LEU A 59 1.98 -0.22 4.05
N THR A 60 3.20 0.29 4.23
CA THR A 60 4.42 -0.41 3.83
C THR A 60 4.64 -1.64 4.71
N ARG A 61 4.90 -2.76 4.07
CA ARG A 61 5.25 -4.04 4.68
C ARG A 61 6.50 -4.60 4.03
N SER A 62 7.23 -5.41 4.78
CA SER A 62 8.44 -6.09 4.30
C SER A 62 8.10 -7.53 3.95
N PHE A 63 8.52 -7.95 2.76
CA PHE A 63 8.50 -9.35 2.34
C PHE A 63 9.90 -9.93 2.47
N SER A 64 9.99 -11.16 2.94
CA SER A 64 11.25 -11.91 2.99
C SER A 64 10.99 -13.36 2.63
N TYR A 65 11.83 -13.91 1.76
CA TYR A 65 11.78 -15.31 1.36
C TYR A 65 13.19 -15.84 1.11
N THR A 66 13.50 -17.01 1.64
CA THR A 66 14.76 -17.69 1.36
C THR A 66 14.50 -18.82 0.38
N THR A 67 15.20 -18.80 -0.75
CA THR A 67 15.04 -19.82 -1.80
C THR A 67 15.63 -21.14 -1.37
N VAL A 68 14.96 -22.24 -1.72
CA VAL A 68 15.37 -23.61 -1.41
C VAL A 68 15.78 -24.33 -2.70
N GLN A 69 16.81 -25.15 -2.63
CA GLN A 69 17.29 -25.94 -3.76
C GLN A 69 16.20 -26.90 -4.27
N GLY A 70 15.97 -26.89 -5.58
CA GLY A 70 15.00 -27.77 -6.22
C GLY A 70 13.60 -27.20 -6.35
N GLU A 71 13.33 -26.03 -5.78
CA GLU A 71 12.09 -25.31 -6.03
C GLU A 71 12.10 -24.66 -7.41
N VAL A 72 10.91 -24.51 -7.99
CA VAL A 72 10.72 -23.70 -9.19
C VAL A 72 10.70 -22.24 -8.79
N GLY A 73 11.39 -21.36 -9.52
CA GLY A 73 11.50 -19.93 -9.22
C GLY A 73 10.20 -19.16 -9.35
N LYS A 74 9.15 -19.61 -8.67
CA LYS A 74 7.83 -19.01 -8.56
C LYS A 74 7.42 -18.96 -7.10
N ILE A 75 7.51 -17.80 -6.50
CA ILE A 75 7.25 -17.59 -5.07
C ILE A 75 5.91 -16.87 -4.94
N SER A 76 5.00 -17.40 -4.12
CA SER A 76 3.72 -16.78 -3.83
C SER A 76 3.93 -15.48 -3.05
N LEU A 77 3.27 -14.41 -3.49
CA LEU A 77 3.23 -13.15 -2.77
C LEU A 77 2.24 -13.21 -1.60
N PRO A 78 2.38 -12.35 -0.59
CA PRO A 78 1.40 -12.22 0.48
C PRO A 78 -0.01 -11.95 -0.05
N SER A 79 -1.04 -12.44 0.65
CA SER A 79 -2.44 -12.25 0.24
C SER A 79 -2.87 -10.77 0.24
N ASP A 80 -2.20 -9.96 1.03
CA ASP A 80 -2.41 -8.51 1.15
C ASP A 80 -1.50 -7.69 0.23
N PHE A 81 -0.80 -8.31 -0.72
CA PHE A 81 0.09 -7.61 -1.64
C PHE A 81 -0.68 -6.76 -2.65
N ALA A 82 -0.48 -5.44 -2.63
CA ALA A 82 -1.00 -4.53 -3.65
C ALA A 82 0.04 -4.33 -4.78
N TYR A 83 1.18 -3.76 -4.45
CA TYR A 83 2.29 -3.56 -5.39
C TYR A 83 3.62 -3.39 -4.65
N MET A 84 4.71 -3.73 -5.33
CA MET A 84 6.07 -3.59 -4.82
C MET A 84 6.53 -2.14 -4.91
N ILE A 85 7.22 -1.66 -3.86
CA ILE A 85 7.89 -0.36 -3.91
C ILE A 85 9.13 -0.48 -4.78
N PRO A 86 9.29 0.35 -5.82
CA PRO A 86 10.43 0.27 -6.74
C PRO A 86 11.78 0.41 -6.03
N GLN A 87 12.78 -0.34 -6.48
CA GLN A 87 14.17 -0.29 -5.99
C GLN A 87 14.38 -0.71 -4.52
N THR A 88 13.42 -1.38 -3.90
CA THR A 88 13.56 -1.92 -2.54
C THR A 88 13.97 -3.39 -2.51
N GLY A 89 14.06 -4.04 -3.66
CA GLY A 89 14.39 -5.46 -3.77
C GLY A 89 15.89 -5.74 -3.60
N TRP A 90 16.22 -6.65 -2.69
CA TRP A 90 17.59 -7.09 -2.41
C TRP A 90 17.67 -8.60 -2.22
N ASP A 91 18.79 -9.17 -2.62
CA ASP A 91 19.28 -10.44 -2.10
C ASP A 91 20.24 -10.12 -0.95
N GLN A 92 19.81 -10.39 0.27
CA GLN A 92 20.55 -10.06 1.49
C GLN A 92 21.80 -10.90 1.68
N ASN A 93 21.79 -12.17 1.22
CA ASN A 93 22.92 -13.07 1.40
C ASN A 93 24.09 -12.68 0.49
N ASN A 94 23.81 -12.25 -0.73
CA ASN A 94 24.85 -11.84 -1.68
C ASN A 94 25.10 -10.33 -1.73
N ASN A 95 24.30 -9.55 -0.99
CA ASN A 95 24.35 -8.07 -0.96
C ASN A 95 24.22 -7.44 -2.36
N VAL A 96 23.32 -7.99 -3.18
CA VAL A 96 23.04 -7.47 -4.54
C VAL A 96 21.60 -7.03 -4.68
N PRO A 97 21.33 -5.93 -5.40
CA PRO A 97 19.97 -5.50 -5.67
C PRO A 97 19.29 -6.47 -6.65
N LEU A 98 17.98 -6.67 -6.46
CA LEU A 98 17.17 -7.39 -7.44
C LEU A 98 16.95 -6.52 -8.69
N VAL A 99 17.10 -7.13 -9.86
CA VAL A 99 16.90 -6.47 -11.15
C VAL A 99 15.48 -6.74 -11.67
N GLY A 100 14.63 -5.73 -11.66
CA GLY A 100 13.24 -5.85 -12.11
C GLY A 100 12.31 -4.80 -11.48
N PRO A 101 11.00 -4.98 -11.63
CA PRO A 101 10.34 -6.07 -12.36
C PRO A 101 10.57 -5.99 -13.87
N LEU A 102 10.91 -7.12 -14.49
CA LEU A 102 11.18 -7.19 -15.92
C LEU A 102 9.89 -7.18 -16.75
N SER A 103 9.97 -6.57 -17.94
CA SER A 103 8.90 -6.64 -18.93
C SER A 103 8.71 -8.07 -19.45
N PRO A 104 7.52 -8.41 -20.02
CA PRO A 104 7.33 -9.69 -20.69
C PRO A 104 8.37 -9.99 -21.76
N GLN A 105 8.77 -8.96 -22.51
CA GLN A 105 9.76 -9.04 -23.58
C GLN A 105 11.14 -9.38 -23.04
N ASP A 106 11.63 -8.64 -22.01
CA ASP A 106 12.92 -8.87 -21.40
C ASP A 106 12.99 -10.24 -20.73
N TRP A 107 11.89 -10.66 -20.08
CA TRP A 107 11.78 -11.98 -19.47
C TRP A 107 11.90 -13.09 -20.50
N THR A 108 11.22 -12.97 -21.64
CA THR A 108 11.27 -13.95 -22.74
C THR A 108 12.66 -14.00 -23.35
N TYR A 109 13.31 -12.83 -23.50
CA TYR A 109 14.66 -12.72 -23.99
C TYR A 109 15.68 -13.42 -23.09
N LEU A 110 15.61 -13.21 -21.77
CA LEU A 110 16.47 -13.90 -20.81
C LEU A 110 16.31 -15.41 -20.88
N ARG A 111 15.07 -15.90 -20.96
CA ARG A 111 14.79 -17.34 -21.08
C ARG A 111 15.27 -17.94 -22.39
N GLY A 112 15.16 -17.19 -23.49
CA GLY A 112 15.54 -17.67 -24.82
C GLY A 112 17.05 -17.77 -25.05
N ARG A 113 17.85 -17.01 -24.30
CA ARG A 113 19.32 -17.02 -24.41
C ARG A 113 20.03 -18.03 -23.53
N ASP A 114 19.30 -18.76 -22.69
CA ASP A 114 19.87 -19.73 -21.75
C ASP A 114 21.10 -19.19 -20.96
N LEU A 115 20.96 -17.97 -20.45
CA LEU A 115 22.04 -17.25 -19.75
C LEU A 115 22.28 -17.81 -18.32
N VAL A 116 22.00 -19.07 -18.09
CA VAL A 116 22.14 -19.74 -16.78
C VAL A 116 23.58 -19.65 -16.20
N GLY A 117 24.56 -19.45 -17.06
CA GLY A 117 25.97 -19.32 -16.64
C GLY A 117 26.48 -17.87 -16.53
N SER A 118 25.71 -16.87 -16.85
CA SER A 118 26.14 -15.47 -16.79
C SER A 118 25.40 -14.69 -15.70
N THR A 119 26.12 -13.90 -15.02
CA THR A 119 25.95 -13.04 -13.85
C THR A 119 24.65 -12.23 -13.66
N ILE A 120 23.54 -12.54 -14.29
CA ILE A 120 22.26 -11.86 -14.04
C ILE A 120 21.45 -12.66 -13.01
N TYR A 121 22.09 -12.92 -11.87
CA TYR A 121 21.39 -13.48 -10.72
C TYR A 121 20.39 -12.45 -10.19
N ALA A 122 19.28 -12.96 -9.68
CA ALA A 122 18.25 -12.18 -9.02
C ALA A 122 17.48 -11.19 -9.93
N SER A 123 17.38 -11.49 -11.23
CA SER A 123 16.36 -10.85 -12.08
C SER A 123 15.00 -11.42 -11.75
N PHE A 124 13.99 -10.54 -11.66
CA PHE A 124 12.64 -10.98 -11.30
C PHE A 124 11.54 -10.35 -12.16
N ARG A 125 10.40 -11.01 -12.17
CA ARG A 125 9.16 -10.54 -12.75
C ARG A 125 7.99 -10.79 -11.81
N LEU A 126 7.05 -9.88 -11.75
CA LEU A 126 5.78 -10.08 -11.06
C LEU A 126 4.75 -10.58 -12.08
N ASN A 127 4.16 -11.74 -11.85
CA ASN A 127 3.13 -12.32 -12.71
C ASN A 127 2.21 -13.24 -11.91
N GLU A 128 0.90 -13.21 -12.18
CA GLU A 128 -0.09 -14.10 -11.56
C GLU A 128 -0.06 -14.11 -10.02
N ASN A 129 0.15 -12.95 -9.39
CA ASN A 129 0.34 -12.80 -7.94
C ASN A 129 1.52 -13.63 -7.39
N GLN A 130 2.54 -13.83 -8.21
CA GLN A 130 3.77 -14.52 -7.87
C GLN A 130 4.99 -13.68 -8.23
N LEU A 131 6.04 -13.85 -7.46
CA LEU A 131 7.38 -13.37 -7.78
C LEU A 131 8.11 -14.48 -8.54
N TRP A 132 8.42 -14.24 -9.82
CA TRP A 132 9.19 -15.14 -10.66
C TRP A 132 10.65 -14.69 -10.68
N ILE A 133 11.55 -15.60 -10.34
CA ILE A 133 12.99 -15.34 -10.25
C ILE A 133 13.68 -16.04 -11.41
N PHE A 134 14.69 -15.40 -11.98
CA PHE A 134 15.55 -16.01 -12.98
C PHE A 134 16.94 -16.34 -12.37
N PRO A 135 17.51 -17.51 -12.69
CA PRO A 135 16.95 -18.63 -13.45
C PRO A 135 15.86 -19.36 -12.67
N GLN A 136 14.82 -19.83 -13.39
CA GLN A 136 13.68 -20.52 -12.74
C GLN A 136 13.93 -22.02 -12.46
N ASN A 137 14.81 -22.64 -13.25
CA ASN A 137 15.08 -24.07 -13.12
C ASN A 137 16.51 -24.42 -13.59
N PRO A 138 17.41 -24.82 -12.67
CA PRO A 138 17.18 -24.80 -11.21
C PRO A 138 17.21 -23.39 -10.65
N MET A 139 16.35 -23.12 -9.66
CA MET A 139 16.42 -21.88 -8.90
C MET A 139 17.67 -21.92 -8.00
N PRO A 140 18.47 -20.83 -7.94
CA PRO A 140 19.57 -20.76 -7.00
C PRO A 140 19.06 -20.93 -5.56
N ALA A 141 19.75 -21.75 -4.78
CA ALA A 141 19.47 -21.91 -3.35
C ALA A 141 20.07 -20.76 -2.54
N ASP A 142 19.57 -20.58 -1.32
CA ASP A 142 20.10 -19.67 -0.32
C ASP A 142 20.10 -18.18 -0.72
N LEU A 143 19.26 -17.77 -1.67
CA LEU A 143 18.98 -16.37 -1.90
C LEU A 143 18.00 -15.87 -0.86
N GLN A 144 18.38 -14.90 -0.06
CA GLN A 144 17.47 -14.22 0.87
C GLN A 144 16.88 -12.99 0.20
N ILE A 145 15.76 -13.18 -0.46
CA ILE A 145 15.05 -12.14 -1.20
C ILE A 145 14.22 -11.32 -0.23
N THR A 146 14.45 -10.02 -0.24
CA THR A 146 13.68 -9.06 0.55
C THR A 146 13.26 -7.89 -0.32
N PHE A 147 12.06 -7.38 -0.10
CA PHE A 147 11.59 -6.12 -0.67
C PHE A 147 10.46 -5.52 0.17
N GLU A 148 10.17 -4.26 -0.07
CA GLU A 148 9.04 -3.58 0.53
C GLU A 148 7.87 -3.51 -0.46
N TYR A 149 6.66 -3.61 0.07
CA TYR A 149 5.44 -3.54 -0.72
C TYR A 149 4.35 -2.75 0.03
N ILE A 150 3.38 -2.25 -0.71
CA ILE A 150 2.17 -1.66 -0.14
C ILE A 150 1.13 -2.75 0.04
N SER A 151 0.58 -2.79 1.25
CA SER A 151 -0.46 -3.74 1.66
C SER A 151 -1.85 -3.26 1.26
N LEU A 152 -2.73 -4.20 0.87
CA LEU A 152 -4.16 -3.97 0.66
C LEU A 152 -4.93 -3.78 1.97
N ASN A 153 -4.33 -4.11 3.10
CA ASN A 153 -4.97 -4.01 4.41
C ASN A 153 -5.02 -2.55 4.87
N LEU A 154 -6.20 -1.95 4.78
CA LEU A 154 -6.46 -0.52 5.00
C LEU A 154 -6.99 -0.20 6.38
N VAL A 155 -7.44 -1.22 7.11
CA VAL A 155 -8.20 -1.11 8.35
C VAL A 155 -7.63 -2.05 9.40
N GLN A 156 -7.48 -1.56 10.62
CA GLN A 156 -7.18 -2.36 11.79
C GLN A 156 -8.49 -2.80 12.44
N LYS A 157 -8.66 -4.10 12.66
CA LYS A 157 -9.82 -4.66 13.37
C LYS A 157 -9.84 -4.27 14.85
N ALA A 158 -10.99 -3.91 15.34
CA ALA A 158 -11.18 -3.57 16.74
C ALA A 158 -11.23 -4.81 17.62
N GLY A 159 -10.63 -4.72 18.82
CA GLY A 159 -10.79 -5.74 19.88
C GLY A 159 -10.10 -7.08 19.62
N VAL A 160 -9.32 -7.22 18.56
CA VAL A 160 -8.61 -8.45 18.21
C VAL A 160 -7.15 -8.38 18.66
N LEU A 161 -6.67 -9.42 19.34
CA LEU A 161 -5.27 -9.58 19.76
C LEU A 161 -4.76 -10.97 19.35
N PRO A 162 -3.63 -11.09 18.61
CA PRO A 162 -2.79 -9.99 18.09
C PRO A 162 -3.55 -9.07 17.11
N ILE A 163 -3.05 -7.87 16.89
CA ILE A 163 -3.66 -6.89 15.98
C ILE A 163 -3.80 -7.49 14.58
N GLU A 164 -5.00 -7.50 14.06
CA GLU A 164 -5.32 -7.94 12.70
C GLU A 164 -5.68 -6.76 11.82
N TYR A 165 -5.32 -6.87 10.53
CA TYR A 165 -5.62 -5.88 9.51
C TYR A 165 -6.46 -6.50 8.40
N THR A 166 -7.34 -5.71 7.80
CA THR A 166 -8.24 -6.12 6.73
C THR A 166 -8.33 -5.04 5.65
N ASP A 167 -8.77 -5.43 4.47
CA ASP A 167 -9.07 -4.53 3.35
C ASP A 167 -10.47 -3.92 3.42
N GLN A 168 -11.33 -4.43 4.31
CA GLN A 168 -12.74 -4.03 4.43
C GLN A 168 -13.08 -3.52 5.82
N ILE A 169 -14.07 -2.64 5.86
CA ILE A 169 -14.68 -2.15 7.09
C ILE A 169 -15.82 -3.11 7.46
N GLU A 170 -15.72 -3.75 8.63
CA GLU A 170 -16.71 -4.73 9.10
C GLU A 170 -17.52 -4.21 10.30
N GLU A 171 -16.88 -3.38 11.15
CA GLU A 171 -17.48 -2.91 12.40
C GLU A 171 -17.32 -1.39 12.60
N ALA A 172 -18.20 -0.84 13.45
CA ALA A 172 -18.16 0.59 13.81
C ALA A 172 -16.88 0.99 14.57
N ALA A 173 -16.30 0.05 15.30
CA ALA A 173 -15.10 0.25 16.11
C ALA A 173 -13.79 0.04 15.33
N ASP A 174 -13.86 -0.43 14.10
CA ASP A 174 -12.70 -0.59 13.23
C ASP A 174 -11.98 0.75 13.02
N ILE A 175 -10.66 0.67 12.79
CA ILE A 175 -9.80 1.85 12.72
C ILE A 175 -9.13 1.91 11.35
N PRO A 176 -9.54 2.82 10.45
CA PRO A 176 -8.84 3.08 9.20
C PRO A 176 -7.42 3.61 9.45
N LEU A 177 -6.44 3.15 8.67
CA LEU A 177 -5.02 3.46 8.88
C LEU A 177 -4.60 4.85 8.36
N PHE A 178 -5.44 5.51 7.59
CA PHE A 178 -5.16 6.84 7.06
C PHE A 178 -5.49 7.95 8.08
N PRO A 179 -4.91 9.16 7.92
CA PRO A 179 -5.24 10.29 8.76
C PRO A 179 -6.74 10.60 8.74
N PRO A 180 -7.42 10.66 9.90
CA PRO A 180 -8.89 10.79 9.96
C PRO A 180 -9.41 12.01 9.21
N HIS A 181 -8.72 13.13 9.33
CA HIS A 181 -9.12 14.38 8.69
C HIS A 181 -9.06 14.32 7.15
N LEU A 182 -8.12 13.57 6.60
CA LEU A 182 -8.01 13.31 5.16
C LEU A 182 -9.19 12.48 4.67
N ILE A 183 -9.50 11.40 5.42
CA ILE A 183 -10.66 10.54 5.11
C ILE A 183 -11.97 11.33 5.16
N GLN A 184 -12.16 12.14 6.20
CA GLN A 184 -13.38 12.95 6.39
C GLN A 184 -13.62 13.91 5.21
N ARG A 185 -12.57 14.59 4.74
CA ARG A 185 -12.67 15.51 3.60
C ARG A 185 -13.03 14.79 2.31
N LEU A 186 -12.40 13.65 2.05
CA LEU A 186 -12.72 12.85 0.87
C LEU A 186 -14.13 12.28 0.94
N LEU A 187 -14.51 11.73 2.10
CA LEU A 187 -15.85 11.19 2.32
C LEU A 187 -16.94 12.24 2.15
N LYS A 188 -16.71 13.45 2.70
CA LYS A 188 -17.63 14.58 2.52
C LYS A 188 -17.79 14.97 1.06
N ALA A 189 -16.69 15.09 0.31
CA ALA A 189 -16.71 15.42 -1.10
C ALA A 189 -17.51 14.39 -1.90
N LYS A 190 -17.24 13.09 -1.68
CA LYS A 190 -17.98 12.00 -2.34
C LYS A 190 -19.46 11.96 -1.96
N TYR A 191 -19.81 12.24 -0.71
CA TYR A 191 -21.20 12.26 -0.27
C TYR A 191 -21.98 13.40 -0.94
N LEU A 192 -21.42 14.62 -0.99
CA LEU A 192 -22.03 15.75 -1.67
C LEU A 192 -22.22 15.47 -3.16
N GLU A 193 -21.21 14.91 -3.82
CA GLU A 193 -21.28 14.50 -5.21
C GLU A 193 -22.36 13.44 -5.45
N ALA A 194 -22.42 12.39 -4.63
CA ALA A 194 -23.43 11.34 -4.72
C ALA A 194 -24.87 11.84 -4.50
N LYS A 195 -25.04 12.95 -3.77
CA LYS A 195 -26.34 13.62 -3.57
C LYS A 195 -26.65 14.68 -4.64
N GLY A 196 -25.74 14.92 -5.59
CA GLY A 196 -25.91 15.96 -6.60
C GLY A 196 -25.72 17.39 -6.11
N PHE A 197 -25.10 17.58 -4.94
CA PHE A 197 -24.75 18.90 -4.43
C PHE A 197 -23.41 19.40 -5.00
N ASP A 198 -23.19 20.70 -4.94
CA ASP A 198 -21.89 21.28 -5.29
C ASP A 198 -20.79 20.75 -4.34
N SER A 199 -19.90 19.95 -4.88
CA SER A 199 -18.78 19.35 -4.15
C SER A 199 -17.43 20.03 -4.37
N GLN A 200 -17.35 21.06 -5.26
CA GLN A 200 -16.08 21.66 -5.66
C GLN A 200 -15.22 22.12 -4.47
N LYS A 201 -15.81 22.87 -3.54
CA LYS A 201 -15.09 23.35 -2.35
C LYS A 201 -14.60 22.20 -1.45
N ALA A 202 -15.37 21.12 -1.35
CA ALA A 202 -14.99 19.96 -0.57
C ALA A 202 -13.85 19.18 -1.24
N GLN A 203 -13.86 19.05 -2.57
CA GLN A 203 -12.79 18.48 -3.36
C GLN A 203 -11.50 19.30 -3.25
N ASP A 204 -11.57 20.62 -3.37
CA ASP A 204 -10.41 21.52 -3.20
C ASP A 204 -9.80 21.38 -1.81
N ALA A 205 -10.63 21.30 -0.76
CA ALA A 205 -10.18 21.08 0.61
C ALA A 205 -9.54 19.71 0.81
N PHE A 206 -10.04 18.66 0.14
CA PHE A 206 -9.42 17.34 0.13
C PHE A 206 -8.03 17.41 -0.51
N TRP A 207 -7.89 17.96 -1.71
CA TRP A 207 -6.61 18.05 -2.41
C TRP A 207 -5.56 18.85 -1.65
N GLN A 208 -5.96 19.93 -0.98
CA GLN A 208 -5.06 20.68 -0.08
C GLN A 208 -4.55 19.81 1.07
N SER A 209 -5.43 19.02 1.69
CA SER A 209 -5.04 18.09 2.75
C SER A 209 -4.15 16.97 2.22
N PHE A 210 -4.51 16.39 1.08
CA PHE A 210 -3.76 15.32 0.45
C PHE A 210 -2.32 15.76 0.15
N ASN A 211 -2.14 16.91 -0.49
CA ASN A 211 -0.82 17.46 -0.78
C ASN A 211 0.01 17.73 0.49
N SER A 212 -0.63 18.18 1.57
CA SER A 212 0.04 18.38 2.86
C SER A 212 0.48 17.07 3.50
N TRP A 213 -0.34 16.02 3.45
CA TRP A 213 -0.02 14.73 4.05
C TRP A 213 0.97 13.92 3.22
N SER A 214 0.78 13.82 1.91
CA SER A 214 1.69 13.13 1.01
C SER A 214 3.09 13.76 1.01
N GLY A 215 3.17 15.10 1.07
CA GLY A 215 4.45 15.80 1.20
C GLY A 215 5.19 15.49 2.51
N ARG A 216 4.48 15.27 3.62
CA ARG A 216 5.08 14.87 4.90
C ARG A 216 5.49 13.41 4.91
N ASP A 217 4.69 12.54 4.32
CA ASP A 217 4.94 11.11 4.27
C ASP A 217 6.14 10.80 3.37
N ASN A 218 6.32 11.57 2.30
CA ASN A 218 7.42 11.44 1.34
C ASN A 218 8.66 12.30 1.67
N SER A 219 8.74 12.87 2.87
CA SER A 219 9.80 13.83 3.24
C SER A 219 11.17 13.21 3.49
N ALA A 220 11.28 11.88 3.54
CA ALA A 220 12.56 11.21 3.71
C ALA A 220 13.38 11.30 2.40
N PRO A 221 14.58 11.92 2.43
CA PRO A 221 15.42 11.98 1.24
C PRO A 221 15.89 10.58 0.86
N ILE A 222 15.75 10.22 -0.42
CA ILE A 222 16.33 8.98 -0.97
C ILE A 222 17.85 9.12 -0.93
N LEU A 223 18.49 8.30 -0.10
CA LEU A 223 19.94 8.25 -0.01
C LEU A 223 20.49 7.53 -1.25
N ASN A 224 20.87 8.32 -2.27
CA ASN A 224 21.45 7.78 -3.48
C ASN A 224 22.96 7.62 -3.31
N ALA A 225 23.39 6.50 -2.74
CA ALA A 225 24.80 6.18 -2.50
C ALA A 225 25.66 6.27 -3.78
N GLY A 226 25.09 6.01 -4.95
CA GLY A 226 25.79 6.15 -6.23
C GLY A 226 26.12 7.60 -6.62
N ARG A 227 25.38 8.59 -6.10
CA ARG A 227 25.71 10.02 -6.30
C ARG A 227 26.74 10.53 -5.30
N ALA A 228 26.78 10.00 -4.09
CA ALA A 228 27.76 10.39 -3.09
C ALA A 228 29.20 10.06 -3.54
N TRP A 229 29.41 8.96 -4.25
CA TRP A 229 30.72 8.57 -4.76
C TRP A 229 31.24 9.46 -5.91
N ARG A 230 30.38 10.10 -6.69
CA ARG A 230 30.79 11.02 -7.75
C ARG A 230 31.23 12.40 -7.25
N GLY A 231 30.88 12.77 -6.03
CA GLY A 231 31.25 14.06 -5.42
C GLY A 231 32.65 14.13 -4.84
N TYR A 232 33.34 12.99 -4.63
CA TYR A 232 34.66 12.95 -4.01
C TYR A 232 35.83 12.85 -5.02
N ASN A 233 35.57 12.87 -6.32
CA ASN A 233 36.63 12.79 -7.35
C ASN A 233 37.02 14.15 -7.95
N TYR A 234 36.75 15.26 -7.24
CA TYR A 234 37.29 16.57 -7.60
C TYR A 234 37.90 17.25 -6.36
N LEU A 235 39.05 16.74 -5.93
CA LEU A 235 40.08 17.50 -5.23
C LEU A 235 41.42 17.06 -5.75
#